data_e403f5a34764dcbf58ef64563fdfb538
#
_entry.id   e403f5a34764dcbf58ef64563fdfb538
#
_cell.length_a   1.000
_cell.length_b   1.000
_cell.length_c   1.000
_cell.angle_alpha   90.00
_cell.angle_beta   90.00
_cell.angle_gamma   90.00
#
_symmetry.space_group_name_H-M   'P 1'
#
loop_
_entity.id
_entity.type
_entity.pdbx_description
1 polymer ?
#
loop_
_entity_poly.entity_id
_entity_poly.type
_entity_poly.pdbx_seq_one_letter_code
_entity_poly.pdbx_strand_id
1 'polypeptide(L)'
;MKIALVGEGIMSIPPEGWGGVEHLIWNFHNQLKKEGDDVTIINTKDLHKIVNTINDGKFDAVHLHYDQYANIIPYLNCKKKMITSHYPYLENPEPQYTFLYDLLKNSGAHIISLSDKIKEEFLRRGIDSTNVSVLPCGIDTNSYVIDDEALYPNRSVVVGKIEPRKRQAYLQKLNLNIDFIGNNTDSSFDISDTCYYGEQSKQDIMDN
;
A
#
# COMPACT_ATOMS: atom_id res chain seq x y z
N MET A 1 21.37 -3.07 9.28
CA MET A 1 21.68 -2.68 7.87
C MET A 1 21.31 -1.23 7.67
N LYS A 2 21.82 -0.58 6.59
CA LYS A 2 21.35 0.74 6.16
C LYS A 2 20.32 0.59 5.03
N ILE A 3 19.08 0.99 5.27
CA ILE A 3 17.94 0.69 4.40
C ILE A 3 17.27 1.98 3.94
N ALA A 4 16.97 2.11 2.65
CA ALA A 4 16.13 3.17 2.12
C ALA A 4 14.73 2.61 1.80
N LEU A 5 13.69 3.24 2.35
CA LEU A 5 12.29 3.01 1.98
C LEU A 5 11.83 4.17 1.10
N VAL A 6 11.34 3.87 -0.10
CA VAL A 6 10.98 4.90 -1.08
C VAL A 6 9.47 4.91 -1.28
N GLY A 7 8.84 6.01 -0.89
CA GLY A 7 7.40 6.28 -1.10
C GLY A 7 7.13 7.02 -2.40
N GLU A 8 5.84 7.14 -2.75
CA GLU A 8 5.37 7.75 -3.99
C GLU A 8 5.59 9.28 -4.05
N GLY A 9 5.74 9.95 -2.89
CA GLY A 9 5.92 11.41 -2.83
C GLY A 9 4.64 12.22 -3.06
N ILE A 10 3.46 11.60 -2.90
CA ILE A 10 2.17 12.29 -3.03
C ILE A 10 1.65 12.74 -1.67
N MET A 11 1.68 11.87 -0.69
CA MET A 11 1.23 12.14 0.67
C MET A 11 2.43 12.14 1.63
N SER A 12 2.28 12.77 2.79
CA SER A 12 3.29 12.72 3.85
C SER A 12 3.48 11.30 4.39
N ILE A 13 4.66 11.02 4.95
CA ILE A 13 4.93 9.79 5.69
C ILE A 13 5.53 10.19 7.05
N PRO A 14 4.84 9.97 8.19
CA PRO A 14 3.51 9.37 8.30
C PRO A 14 2.42 10.22 7.65
N PRO A 15 1.31 9.62 7.17
CA PRO A 15 0.18 10.38 6.68
C PRO A 15 -0.64 10.94 7.84
N GLU A 16 -1.28 12.10 7.62
CA GLU A 16 -2.15 12.74 8.62
C GLU A 16 -3.56 12.15 8.65
N GLY A 17 -3.95 11.39 7.64
CA GLY A 17 -5.26 10.75 7.52
C GLY A 17 -5.16 9.42 6.79
N TRP A 18 -5.95 9.24 5.72
CA TRP A 18 -5.86 8.06 4.86
C TRP A 18 -4.51 8.01 4.12
N GLY A 19 -4.12 6.85 3.66
CA GLY A 19 -2.82 6.63 2.99
C GLY A 19 -2.29 5.25 3.37
N GLY A 20 -2.90 4.19 2.80
CA GLY A 20 -2.60 2.82 3.20
C GLY A 20 -1.14 2.42 2.96
N VAL A 21 -0.55 2.86 1.85
CA VAL A 21 0.85 2.57 1.52
C VAL A 21 1.78 3.40 2.41
N GLU A 22 1.44 4.66 2.68
CA GLU A 22 2.22 5.55 3.54
C GLU A 22 2.24 5.07 4.99
N HIS A 23 1.09 4.61 5.52
CA HIS A 23 1.02 3.95 6.83
C HIS A 23 1.86 2.68 6.87
N LEU A 24 1.81 1.86 5.82
CA LEU A 24 2.63 0.65 5.73
C LEU A 24 4.12 0.98 5.76
N ILE A 25 4.58 1.96 4.96
CA ILE A 25 5.98 2.40 4.94
C ILE A 25 6.41 2.91 6.32
N TRP A 26 5.55 3.69 6.98
CA TRP A 26 5.82 4.22 8.32
C TRP A 26 5.95 3.11 9.37
N ASN A 27 5.02 2.14 9.36
CA ASN A 27 5.06 1.01 10.28
C ASN A 27 6.30 0.14 10.03
N PHE A 28 6.64 -0.08 8.77
CA PHE A 28 7.82 -0.83 8.36
C PHE A 28 9.12 -0.13 8.81
N HIS A 29 9.20 1.19 8.61
CA HIS A 29 10.29 2.01 9.12
C HIS A 29 10.47 1.85 10.63
N ASN A 30 9.38 1.99 11.40
CA ASN A 30 9.43 1.91 12.85
C ASN A 30 9.85 0.52 13.34
N GLN A 31 9.34 -0.54 12.70
CA GLN A 31 9.69 -1.90 13.08
C GLN A 31 11.16 -2.21 12.77
N LEU A 32 11.66 -1.88 11.60
CA LEU A 32 13.07 -2.08 11.23
C LEU A 32 14.01 -1.30 12.17
N LYS A 33 13.62 -0.08 12.58
CA LYS A 33 14.41 0.68 13.59
C LYS A 33 14.42 0.00 14.94
N LYS A 34 13.32 -0.61 15.38
CA LYS A 34 13.29 -1.42 16.61
C LYS A 34 14.22 -2.63 16.54
N GLU A 35 14.38 -3.22 15.34
CA GLU A 35 15.31 -4.32 15.08
C GLU A 35 16.79 -3.87 14.98
N GLY A 36 17.06 -2.57 15.11
CA GLY A 36 18.41 -2.00 15.11
C GLY A 36 18.93 -1.61 13.74
N ASP A 37 18.10 -1.54 12.72
CA ASP A 37 18.48 -1.08 11.38
C ASP A 37 18.53 0.46 11.30
N ASP A 38 19.42 0.98 10.46
CA ASP A 38 19.47 2.40 10.07
C ASP A 38 18.55 2.61 8.87
N VAL A 39 17.38 3.19 9.10
CA VAL A 39 16.32 3.29 8.09
C VAL A 39 16.03 4.74 7.73
N THR A 40 16.06 5.04 6.44
CA THR A 40 15.75 6.36 5.88
C THR A 40 14.53 6.24 4.96
N ILE A 41 13.53 7.12 5.16
CA ILE A 41 12.41 7.27 4.23
C ILE A 41 12.76 8.35 3.21
N ILE A 42 12.64 8.01 1.92
CA ILE A 42 12.77 8.92 0.78
C ILE A 42 11.38 9.05 0.15
N ASN A 43 10.74 10.20 0.33
CA ASN A 43 9.37 10.42 -0.10
C ASN A 43 9.29 11.66 -1.01
N THR A 44 9.49 11.45 -2.30
CA THR A 44 9.49 12.53 -3.30
C THR A 44 9.17 11.97 -4.69
N LYS A 45 8.59 12.81 -5.56
CA LYS A 45 8.36 12.48 -6.99
C LYS A 45 9.58 12.72 -7.87
N ASP A 46 10.59 13.41 -7.36
CA ASP A 46 11.81 13.72 -8.09
C ASP A 46 12.72 12.48 -8.18
N LEU A 47 12.68 11.81 -9.33
CA LEU A 47 13.45 10.59 -9.60
C LEU A 47 14.97 10.82 -9.51
N HIS A 48 15.47 11.99 -9.93
CA HIS A 48 16.88 12.33 -9.84
C HIS A 48 17.30 12.46 -8.37
N LYS A 49 16.46 13.10 -7.56
CA LYS A 49 16.70 13.22 -6.12
C LYS A 49 16.69 11.84 -5.44
N ILE A 50 15.78 10.95 -5.82
CA ILE A 50 15.74 9.57 -5.29
C ILE A 50 17.05 8.86 -5.61
N VAL A 51 17.46 8.83 -6.89
CA VAL A 51 18.68 8.15 -7.35
C VAL A 51 19.92 8.71 -6.65
N ASN A 52 20.09 10.02 -6.62
CA ASN A 52 21.23 10.67 -5.97
C ASN A 52 21.27 10.37 -4.48
N THR A 53 20.14 10.50 -3.77
CA THR A 53 20.07 10.23 -2.34
C THR A 53 20.47 8.79 -2.02
N ILE A 54 20.01 7.81 -2.83
CA ILE A 54 20.33 6.40 -2.62
C ILE A 54 21.82 6.14 -2.90
N ASN A 55 22.34 6.67 -4.01
CA ASN A 55 23.72 6.42 -4.42
C ASN A 55 24.74 7.07 -3.49
N ASP A 56 24.48 8.30 -3.05
CA ASP A 56 25.32 9.02 -2.08
C ASP A 56 25.23 8.43 -0.68
N GLY A 57 24.03 7.94 -0.33
CA GLY A 57 23.73 7.36 0.97
C GLY A 57 24.38 6.02 1.26
N LYS A 58 24.87 5.30 0.23
CA LYS A 58 25.52 3.97 0.35
C LYS A 58 24.66 2.98 1.14
N PHE A 59 23.41 2.82 0.75
CA PHE A 59 22.49 1.89 1.37
C PHE A 59 22.82 0.43 1.04
N ASP A 60 22.62 -0.46 2.02
CA ASP A 60 22.75 -1.91 1.86
C ASP A 60 21.57 -2.49 1.08
N ALA A 61 20.37 -1.91 1.33
CA ALA A 61 19.10 -2.31 0.71
C ALA A 61 18.24 -1.09 0.38
N VAL A 62 17.50 -1.21 -0.71
CA VAL A 62 16.49 -0.25 -1.15
C VAL A 62 15.18 -0.99 -1.36
N HIS A 63 14.09 -0.45 -0.82
CA HIS A 63 12.75 -0.96 -1.00
C HIS A 63 11.83 0.14 -1.54
N LEU A 64 11.38 -0.05 -2.79
CA LEU A 64 10.47 0.87 -3.47
C LEU A 64 9.03 0.41 -3.28
N HIS A 65 8.13 1.35 -3.03
CA HIS A 65 6.70 1.10 -2.81
C HIS A 65 5.81 1.68 -3.91
N TYR A 66 6.39 1.91 -5.09
CA TYR A 66 5.66 2.43 -6.24
C TYR A 66 6.18 1.81 -7.54
N ASP A 67 5.31 1.09 -8.27
CA ASP A 67 5.69 0.27 -9.42
C ASP A 67 6.39 1.06 -10.54
N GLN A 68 5.97 2.30 -10.78
CA GLN A 68 6.59 3.14 -11.81
C GLN A 68 8.06 3.47 -11.52
N TYR A 69 8.47 3.40 -10.25
CA TYR A 69 9.87 3.63 -9.86
C TYR A 69 10.78 2.44 -10.20
N ALA A 70 10.25 1.35 -10.75
CA ALA A 70 11.06 0.29 -11.30
C ALA A 70 11.99 0.77 -12.41
N ASN A 71 11.66 1.87 -13.09
CA ASN A 71 12.49 2.50 -14.14
C ASN A 71 13.83 3.06 -13.62
N ILE A 72 13.92 3.43 -12.34
CA ILE A 72 15.17 3.96 -11.77
C ILE A 72 16.10 2.87 -11.22
N ILE A 73 15.60 1.65 -11.02
CA ILE A 73 16.35 0.55 -10.41
C ILE A 73 17.69 0.28 -11.08
N PRO A 74 17.81 0.31 -12.44
CA PRO A 74 19.09 0.13 -13.11
C PRO A 74 20.17 1.17 -12.75
N TYR A 75 19.75 2.35 -12.29
CA TYR A 75 20.66 3.46 -11.95
C TYR A 75 21.06 3.50 -10.47
N LEU A 76 20.54 2.58 -9.65
CA LEU A 76 20.82 2.54 -8.21
C LEU A 76 22.08 1.69 -7.92
N ASN A 77 23.03 2.28 -7.19
CA ASN A 77 24.25 1.62 -6.73
C ASN A 77 24.02 0.87 -5.41
N CYS A 78 22.97 0.06 -5.34
CA CYS A 78 22.62 -0.74 -4.18
C CYS A 78 22.53 -2.22 -4.57
N LYS A 79 23.03 -3.11 -3.71
CA LYS A 79 23.06 -4.55 -4.01
C LYS A 79 21.69 -5.21 -3.89
N LYS A 80 20.93 -4.85 -2.86
CA LYS A 80 19.59 -5.41 -2.60
C LYS A 80 18.53 -4.40 -3.00
N LYS A 81 17.85 -4.68 -4.10
CA LYS A 81 16.80 -3.82 -4.66
C LYS A 81 15.50 -4.57 -4.64
N MET A 82 14.53 -4.05 -3.91
CA MET A 82 13.20 -4.64 -3.76
C MET A 82 12.13 -3.65 -4.18
N ILE A 83 11.02 -4.16 -4.69
CA ILE A 83 9.84 -3.37 -5.01
C ILE A 83 8.58 -4.12 -4.59
N THR A 84 7.71 -3.45 -3.84
CA THR A 84 6.38 -3.98 -3.52
C THR A 84 5.36 -3.39 -4.46
N SER A 85 4.64 -4.26 -5.18
CA SER A 85 3.48 -3.88 -5.96
C SER A 85 2.24 -3.85 -5.07
N HIS A 86 1.68 -2.65 -4.87
CA HIS A 86 0.51 -2.44 -3.99
C HIS A 86 -0.82 -2.48 -4.74
N TYR A 87 -0.79 -2.48 -6.07
CA TYR A 87 -1.99 -2.38 -6.87
C TYR A 87 -2.33 -3.68 -7.59
N PRO A 88 -3.60 -4.07 -7.62
CA PRO A 88 -4.05 -5.24 -8.36
C PRO A 88 -4.24 -4.92 -9.86
N TYR A 89 -3.27 -4.25 -10.51
CA TYR A 89 -3.30 -4.02 -11.97
C TYR A 89 -3.47 -5.32 -12.76
N LEU A 90 -3.12 -6.40 -12.11
CA LEU A 90 -3.06 -7.75 -12.59
C LEU A 90 -4.42 -8.27 -13.05
N GLU A 91 -5.48 -7.76 -12.46
CA GLU A 91 -6.86 -8.12 -12.81
C GLU A 91 -7.46 -7.18 -13.85
N ASN A 92 -6.75 -6.09 -14.19
CA ASN A 92 -7.22 -5.14 -15.18
C ASN A 92 -6.41 -5.29 -16.48
N PRO A 93 -7.02 -5.77 -17.59
CA PRO A 93 -6.34 -5.99 -18.85
C PRO A 93 -6.00 -4.71 -19.64
N GLU A 94 -6.22 -3.53 -19.08
CA GLU A 94 -5.94 -2.27 -19.77
C GLU A 94 -4.46 -2.13 -20.15
N PRO A 95 -4.15 -1.68 -21.37
CA PRO A 95 -2.77 -1.59 -21.90
C PRO A 95 -1.81 -0.78 -21.03
N GLN A 96 -2.33 0.25 -20.36
CA GLN A 96 -1.55 1.09 -19.43
C GLN A 96 -0.97 0.32 -18.25
N TYR A 97 -1.56 -0.81 -17.85
CA TYR A 97 -1.06 -1.64 -16.78
C TYR A 97 -0.14 -2.74 -17.28
N THR A 98 -0.27 -3.17 -18.54
CA THR A 98 0.64 -4.14 -19.14
C THR A 98 2.08 -3.63 -19.16
N PHE A 99 2.26 -2.35 -19.43
CA PHE A 99 3.56 -1.68 -19.38
C PHE A 99 4.27 -1.84 -18.02
N LEU A 100 3.55 -1.82 -16.90
CA LEU A 100 4.15 -1.95 -15.56
C LEU A 100 4.76 -3.34 -15.32
N TYR A 101 4.19 -4.39 -15.92
CA TYR A 101 4.76 -5.72 -15.84
C TYR A 101 6.10 -5.83 -16.54
N ASP A 102 6.17 -5.29 -17.75
CA ASP A 102 7.42 -5.27 -18.51
C ASP A 102 8.47 -4.45 -17.78
N LEU A 103 8.06 -3.35 -17.16
CA LEU A 103 8.93 -2.52 -16.34
C LEU A 103 9.48 -3.29 -15.13
N LEU A 104 8.61 -3.96 -14.37
CA LEU A 104 8.99 -4.77 -13.21
C LEU A 104 9.88 -5.94 -13.63
N LYS A 105 9.50 -6.67 -14.69
CA LYS A 105 10.25 -7.81 -15.22
C LYS A 105 11.68 -7.44 -15.61
N ASN A 106 11.86 -6.27 -16.23
CA ASN A 106 13.14 -5.81 -16.74
C ASN A 106 13.94 -4.98 -15.73
N SER A 107 13.40 -4.69 -14.56
CA SER A 107 14.05 -3.84 -13.56
C SER A 107 15.27 -4.48 -12.89
N GLY A 108 15.29 -5.80 -12.79
CA GLY A 108 16.28 -6.54 -12.01
C GLY A 108 16.08 -6.45 -10.49
N ALA A 109 14.95 -5.96 -10.02
CA ALA A 109 14.60 -5.95 -8.59
C ALA A 109 13.96 -7.27 -8.16
N HIS A 110 14.04 -7.57 -6.87
CA HIS A 110 13.21 -8.57 -6.25
C HIS A 110 11.82 -8.00 -6.00
N ILE A 111 10.80 -8.65 -6.53
CA ILE A 111 9.40 -8.20 -6.44
C ILE A 111 8.74 -8.81 -5.22
N ILE A 112 8.08 -7.98 -4.43
CA ILE A 112 7.26 -8.41 -3.31
C ILE A 112 5.79 -8.28 -3.72
N SER A 113 5.08 -9.38 -3.77
CA SER A 113 3.65 -9.46 -3.98
C SER A 113 2.91 -9.56 -2.65
N LEU A 114 1.68 -9.04 -2.59
CA LEU A 114 0.89 -9.03 -1.35
C LEU A 114 0.07 -10.32 -1.16
N SER A 115 0.01 -11.21 -2.15
CA SER A 115 -0.68 -12.49 -2.08
C SER A 115 -0.12 -13.49 -3.07
N ASP A 116 -0.40 -14.79 -2.83
CA ASP A 116 -0.05 -15.87 -3.75
C ASP A 116 -0.71 -15.69 -5.12
N LYS A 117 -1.96 -15.23 -5.16
CA LYS A 117 -2.67 -14.94 -6.42
C LYS A 117 -1.91 -13.92 -7.27
N ILE A 118 -1.41 -12.85 -6.66
CA ILE A 118 -0.62 -11.83 -7.35
C ILE A 118 0.72 -12.42 -7.80
N LYS A 119 1.38 -13.22 -6.98
CA LYS A 119 2.60 -13.92 -7.36
C LYS A 119 2.38 -14.81 -8.58
N GLU A 120 1.33 -15.64 -8.59
CA GLU A 120 1.01 -16.51 -9.72
C GLU A 120 0.83 -15.73 -11.03
N GLU A 121 0.22 -14.55 -10.96
CA GLU A 121 0.08 -13.69 -12.14
C GLU A 121 1.43 -13.15 -12.62
N PHE A 122 2.32 -12.73 -11.73
CA PHE A 122 3.69 -12.36 -12.11
C PHE A 122 4.42 -13.50 -12.81
N LEU A 123 4.32 -14.72 -12.28
CA LEU A 123 4.92 -15.92 -12.89
C LEU A 123 4.32 -16.21 -14.27
N ARG A 124 2.99 -16.10 -14.41
CA ARG A 124 2.29 -16.30 -15.69
C ARG A 124 2.76 -15.32 -16.77
N ARG A 125 3.15 -14.12 -16.38
CA ARG A 125 3.72 -13.11 -17.29
C ARG A 125 5.24 -13.24 -17.51
N GLY A 126 5.84 -14.31 -16.98
CA GLY A 126 7.22 -14.68 -17.23
C GLY A 126 8.24 -13.96 -16.36
N ILE A 127 7.84 -13.50 -15.17
CA ILE A 127 8.79 -13.10 -14.14
C ILE A 127 9.30 -14.37 -13.46
N ASP A 128 10.61 -14.45 -13.24
CA ASP A 128 11.23 -15.62 -12.64
C ASP A 128 10.79 -15.80 -11.19
N SER A 129 10.49 -17.05 -10.80
CA SER A 129 10.03 -17.39 -9.45
C SER A 129 11.03 -17.04 -8.35
N THR A 130 12.32 -17.02 -8.66
CA THR A 130 13.37 -16.63 -7.72
C THR A 130 13.37 -15.12 -7.42
N ASN A 131 12.74 -14.34 -8.28
CA ASN A 131 12.65 -12.89 -8.18
C ASN A 131 11.31 -12.39 -7.59
N VAL A 132 10.42 -13.28 -7.13
CA VAL A 132 9.14 -12.92 -6.54
C VAL A 132 8.93 -13.63 -5.22
N SER A 133 8.68 -12.86 -4.16
CA SER A 133 8.24 -13.36 -2.86
C SER A 133 6.86 -12.84 -2.50
N VAL A 134 6.15 -13.57 -1.63
CA VAL A 134 4.88 -13.13 -1.04
C VAL A 134 5.16 -12.57 0.34
N LEU A 135 4.74 -11.33 0.58
CA LEU A 135 4.74 -10.70 1.89
C LEU A 135 3.44 -9.90 2.05
N PRO A 136 2.42 -10.45 2.73
CA PRO A 136 1.19 -9.73 3.02
C PRO A 136 1.44 -8.47 3.83
N CYS A 137 0.56 -7.49 3.69
CA CYS A 137 0.59 -6.30 4.55
C CYS A 137 0.37 -6.69 6.01
N GLY A 138 1.27 -6.24 6.87
CA GLY A 138 1.12 -6.37 8.32
C GLY A 138 0.48 -5.14 8.95
N ILE A 139 -0.05 -5.31 10.15
CA ILE A 139 -0.53 -4.23 11.01
C ILE A 139 0.16 -4.30 12.37
N ASP A 140 0.26 -3.18 13.06
CA ASP A 140 0.71 -3.15 14.46
C ASP A 140 -0.45 -3.60 15.37
N THR A 141 -0.43 -4.88 15.75
CA THR A 141 -1.47 -5.48 16.59
C THR A 141 -1.53 -4.88 18.00
N ASN A 142 -0.46 -4.23 18.47
CA ASN A 142 -0.46 -3.56 19.78
C ASN A 142 -1.27 -2.25 19.76
N SER A 143 -1.60 -1.76 18.58
CA SER A 143 -2.41 -0.55 18.39
C SER A 143 -3.92 -0.84 18.40
N TYR A 144 -4.34 -2.08 18.59
CA TYR A 144 -5.74 -2.48 18.58
C TYR A 144 -6.07 -3.27 19.84
N VAL A 145 -7.16 -2.88 20.49
CA VAL A 145 -7.74 -3.66 21.59
C VAL A 145 -8.76 -4.60 20.97
N ILE A 146 -8.66 -5.88 21.29
CA ILE A 146 -9.69 -6.87 20.94
C ILE A 146 -10.67 -6.88 22.10
N ASP A 147 -11.91 -6.52 21.82
CA ASP A 147 -13.00 -6.68 22.76
C ASP A 147 -13.68 -8.01 22.51
N ASP A 148 -13.92 -8.80 23.57
CA ASP A 148 -14.52 -10.14 23.44
C ASP A 148 -16.02 -10.06 23.10
N GLU A 149 -16.65 -8.91 23.31
CA GLU A 149 -18.05 -8.68 22.99
C GLU A 149 -18.23 -7.53 21.98
N ALA A 150 -18.85 -7.84 20.85
CA ALA A 150 -19.21 -6.82 19.88
C ALA A 150 -20.30 -5.88 20.46
N LEU A 151 -20.01 -4.58 20.51
CA LEU A 151 -21.00 -3.56 20.96
C LEU A 151 -22.26 -3.59 20.09
N TYR A 152 -22.13 -3.92 18.81
CA TYR A 152 -23.22 -3.95 17.84
C TYR A 152 -23.19 -5.26 17.03
N PRO A 153 -23.63 -6.41 17.60
CA PRO A 153 -23.43 -7.73 16.99
C PRO A 153 -24.16 -7.94 15.66
N ASN A 154 -25.15 -7.10 15.34
CA ASN A 154 -25.94 -7.17 14.11
C ASN A 154 -25.59 -6.05 13.11
N ARG A 155 -24.46 -5.37 13.31
CA ARG A 155 -24.03 -4.24 12.49
C ARG A 155 -22.69 -4.56 11.84
N SER A 156 -22.54 -4.20 10.57
CA SER A 156 -21.28 -4.31 9.82
C SER A 156 -20.73 -2.92 9.57
N VAL A 157 -19.41 -2.79 9.48
CA VAL A 157 -18.76 -1.55 9.14
C VAL A 157 -17.87 -1.73 7.91
N VAL A 158 -17.91 -0.75 7.00
CA VAL A 158 -17.01 -0.64 5.85
C VAL A 158 -16.14 0.59 6.05
N VAL A 159 -14.87 0.37 6.34
CA VAL A 159 -13.90 1.44 6.54
C VAL A 159 -13.00 1.59 5.32
N GLY A 160 -12.91 2.80 4.77
CA GLY A 160 -11.98 3.13 3.69
C GLY A 160 -12.59 4.06 2.67
N LYS A 161 -11.73 4.63 1.82
CA LYS A 161 -12.15 5.51 0.73
C LYS A 161 -13.29 4.88 -0.08
N ILE A 162 -14.38 5.62 -0.24
CA ILE A 162 -15.54 5.20 -1.04
C ILE A 162 -15.24 5.56 -2.49
N GLU A 163 -15.16 4.52 -3.31
CA GLU A 163 -14.81 4.63 -4.73
C GLU A 163 -15.46 3.53 -5.56
N PRO A 164 -15.78 3.75 -6.86
CA PRO A 164 -16.52 2.80 -7.70
C PRO A 164 -15.91 1.39 -7.71
N ARG A 165 -14.59 1.28 -7.67
CA ARG A 165 -13.85 0.01 -7.64
C ARG A 165 -14.19 -0.86 -6.43
N LYS A 166 -14.49 -0.26 -5.28
CA LYS A 166 -14.80 -0.96 -4.02
C LYS A 166 -16.29 -1.30 -3.86
N ARG A 167 -17.14 -0.78 -4.77
CA ARG A 167 -18.57 -1.10 -4.85
C ARG A 167 -19.39 -0.79 -3.58
N GLN A 168 -18.99 0.19 -2.77
CA GLN A 168 -19.74 0.56 -1.57
C GLN A 168 -21.15 1.07 -1.92
N ALA A 169 -21.31 1.83 -3.03
CA ALA A 169 -22.61 2.27 -3.53
C ALA A 169 -23.55 1.10 -3.91
N TYR A 170 -23.01 -0.06 -4.26
CA TYR A 170 -23.81 -1.27 -4.46
C TYR A 170 -24.26 -1.86 -3.13
N LEU A 171 -23.37 -1.93 -2.14
CA LEU A 171 -23.70 -2.43 -0.79
C LEU A 171 -24.81 -1.59 -0.13
N GLN A 172 -24.76 -0.28 -0.30
CA GLN A 172 -25.78 0.65 0.21
C GLN A 172 -27.19 0.32 -0.29
N LYS A 173 -27.32 -0.20 -1.51
CA LYS A 173 -28.62 -0.58 -2.12
C LYS A 173 -29.15 -1.93 -1.65
N LEU A 174 -28.39 -2.72 -0.90
CA LEU A 174 -28.79 -4.06 -0.47
C LEU A 174 -29.64 -4.09 0.80
N ASN A 175 -29.99 -2.94 1.37
CA ASN A 175 -30.76 -2.83 2.62
C ASN A 175 -30.16 -3.68 3.77
N LEU A 176 -28.84 -3.66 3.88
CA LEU A 176 -28.08 -4.31 4.94
C LEU A 176 -27.77 -3.30 6.04
N ASN A 177 -27.60 -3.76 7.26
CA ASN A 177 -27.20 -2.90 8.38
C ASN A 177 -25.68 -2.65 8.35
N ILE A 178 -25.26 -1.69 7.51
CA ILE A 178 -23.86 -1.38 7.24
C ILE A 178 -23.59 0.10 7.47
N ASP A 179 -22.56 0.39 8.26
CA ASP A 179 -22.01 1.73 8.39
C ASP A 179 -20.86 1.95 7.41
N PHE A 180 -20.79 3.13 6.84
CA PHE A 180 -19.77 3.51 5.87
C PHE A 180 -18.91 4.65 6.44
N ILE A 181 -17.61 4.40 6.56
CA ILE A 181 -16.64 5.37 7.08
C ILE A 181 -15.55 5.58 6.03
N GLY A 182 -15.36 6.83 5.61
CA GLY A 182 -14.30 7.21 4.69
C GLY A 182 -14.67 8.34 3.75
N ASN A 183 -13.68 8.91 3.09
CA ASN A 183 -13.87 9.97 2.11
C ASN A 183 -14.55 9.42 0.84
N ASN A 184 -15.60 10.11 0.37
CA ASN A 184 -16.35 9.70 -0.82
C ASN A 184 -15.80 10.34 -2.10
N THR A 185 -15.53 9.50 -3.11
CA THR A 185 -15.21 9.90 -4.48
C THR A 185 -16.07 9.19 -5.53
N ASP A 186 -17.10 8.44 -5.08
CA ASP A 186 -18.06 7.76 -5.94
C ASP A 186 -19.36 8.57 -6.03
N SER A 187 -19.63 9.17 -7.17
CA SER A 187 -20.84 9.96 -7.40
C SER A 187 -22.14 9.16 -7.33
N SER A 188 -22.07 7.84 -7.38
CA SER A 188 -23.22 6.94 -7.27
C SER A 188 -23.54 6.54 -5.82
N PHE A 189 -22.68 6.92 -4.86
CA PHE A 189 -22.90 6.70 -3.42
C PHE A 189 -23.72 7.84 -2.84
N ASP A 190 -24.75 7.50 -2.08
CA ASP A 190 -25.62 8.49 -1.41
C ASP A 190 -25.00 8.96 -0.10
N ILE A 191 -24.48 10.19 -0.11
CA ILE A 191 -23.89 10.82 1.08
C ILE A 191 -24.92 11.33 2.09
N SER A 192 -26.21 11.35 1.74
CA SER A 192 -27.31 11.71 2.67
C SER A 192 -27.77 10.53 3.52
N ASP A 193 -27.25 9.33 3.25
CA ASP A 193 -27.52 8.13 4.04
C ASP A 193 -27.06 8.32 5.50
N THR A 194 -27.95 8.03 6.44
CA THR A 194 -27.68 8.16 7.88
C THR A 194 -26.61 7.20 8.39
N CYS A 195 -26.25 6.17 7.60
CA CYS A 195 -25.19 5.23 7.89
C CYS A 195 -23.83 5.66 7.29
N TYR A 196 -23.73 6.86 6.70
CA TYR A 196 -22.48 7.42 6.20
C TYR A 196 -21.93 8.47 7.17
N TYR A 197 -20.73 8.22 7.67
CA TYR A 197 -20.08 9.04 8.71
C TYR A 197 -18.95 9.92 8.17
N GLY A 198 -18.68 9.88 6.87
CA GLY A 198 -17.55 10.62 6.30
C GLY A 198 -16.19 10.05 6.73
N GLU A 199 -15.14 10.85 6.56
CA GLU A 199 -13.80 10.49 7.02
C GLU A 199 -13.70 10.68 8.54
N GLN A 200 -13.27 9.65 9.24
CA GLN A 200 -13.07 9.64 10.69
C GLN A 200 -11.60 9.44 11.01
N SER A 201 -11.15 9.95 12.16
CA SER A 201 -9.82 9.65 12.68
C SER A 201 -9.72 8.17 13.07
N LYS A 202 -8.48 7.65 13.15
CA LYS A 202 -8.25 6.28 13.64
C LYS A 202 -8.84 6.09 15.03
N GLN A 203 -8.71 7.10 15.90
CA GLN A 203 -9.21 7.05 17.28
C GLN A 203 -10.74 6.95 17.28
N ASP A 204 -11.44 7.79 16.50
CA ASP A 204 -12.90 7.75 16.42
C ASP A 204 -13.44 6.40 15.90
N ILE A 205 -12.67 5.74 14.99
CA ILE A 205 -13.03 4.41 14.46
C ILE A 205 -12.84 3.32 15.52
N MET A 206 -11.90 3.50 16.43
CA MET A 206 -11.61 2.52 17.48
C MET A 206 -12.51 2.67 18.70
N ASP A 207 -13.06 3.87 18.94
CA ASP A 207 -13.89 4.20 20.11
C ASP A 207 -15.39 3.99 19.86
N ASN A 208 -15.81 3.74 18.60
CA ASN A 208 -17.19 3.50 18.16
C ASN A 208 -17.37 2.09 17.60
#